data_a29d6821c48448fc7cba3cb29dc400b4
#
_entry.id   a29d6821c48448fc7cba3cb29dc400b4
#
_cell.length_a   1.000
_cell.length_b   1.000
_cell.length_c   1.000
_cell.angle_alpha   90.00
_cell.angle_beta   90.00
_cell.angle_gamma   90.00
#
_symmetry.space_group_name_H-M   'P 1'
#
loop_
_entity.id
_entity.type
_entity.pdbx_description
1 polymer ?
#
loop_
_entity_poly.entity_id
_entity_poly.type
_entity_poly.pdbx_seq_one_letter_code
_entity_poly.pdbx_strand_id
1 'polypeptide(L)'
;MKEVKLRMNEQEKYEVIKELVDHKGNKNRASKELDISRRQIDRLIIKYKEGGKSAFVHGNRGHVPSKTLDKSISEDIILLYNNKYQGWNFNHFNEFLKIEEIIDVSYNFIYKTLTKAGILSPKARKETKKEFKKKQLLNENKINNTMSDEQINHIVNHEIALEDSHPRGEKTKYFGEVIEQDGSIHMWFGGVKTCLHLAIDKATSTIVGAWFDYQETLNGYYHVLYQILTNYGIPYKFFTDNRTVFNYMSLNPDKRTSDKDVLTQYGYACKQLGIGLVTSSVSQAKGLIERTNGTFQGRLINELKLHGITTIEEANKYLIDFFVPYFNQRFALDYKKFKSVFETSPSKEKINYTLAILTPRKIDNGNYIKYQNKYYQPYLNDALKCFTPKTECLVIKAFNGDLLVSVDE
;
A
#
# COMPACT_ATOMS: atom_id res chain seq x y z
N MET A 1 18.05 -32.85 48.43
CA MET A 1 16.98 -33.09 47.44
C MET A 1 16.53 -31.74 46.86
N LYS A 2 16.50 -31.58 45.52
CA LYS A 2 15.98 -30.34 44.95
C LYS A 2 14.45 -30.30 45.13
N GLU A 3 13.93 -29.26 45.75
CA GLU A 3 12.50 -29.06 45.97
C GLU A 3 11.76 -28.97 44.62
N VAL A 4 10.78 -29.85 44.38
CA VAL A 4 10.00 -29.88 43.16
C VAL A 4 8.93 -28.79 43.23
N LYS A 5 9.12 -27.68 42.52
CA LYS A 5 8.12 -26.61 42.37
C LYS A 5 7.11 -26.96 41.26
N LEU A 6 5.85 -27.18 41.65
CA LEU A 6 4.73 -27.39 40.72
C LEU A 6 4.11 -26.05 40.30
N ARG A 7 3.52 -26.00 39.09
CA ARG A 7 2.65 -24.87 38.65
C ARG A 7 1.26 -25.05 39.25
N MET A 8 0.46 -23.99 39.31
CA MET A 8 -0.86 -23.99 39.97
C MET A 8 -1.73 -25.21 39.59
N ASN A 9 -1.92 -25.49 38.32
CA ASN A 9 -2.71 -26.66 37.86
C ASN A 9 -2.05 -28.03 38.13
N GLU A 10 -0.74 -28.08 38.28
CA GLU A 10 0.01 -29.30 38.63
C GLU A 10 -0.08 -29.55 40.14
N GLN A 11 -0.05 -28.49 40.92
CA GLN A 11 -0.18 -28.50 42.37
C GLN A 11 -1.59 -28.96 42.78
N GLU A 12 -2.62 -28.38 42.16
CA GLU A 12 -4.02 -28.76 42.37
C GLU A 12 -4.26 -30.25 42.09
N LYS A 13 -3.78 -30.74 40.94
CA LYS A 13 -3.85 -32.18 40.61
C LYS A 13 -3.10 -33.04 41.64
N TYR A 14 -1.93 -32.62 42.08
CA TYR A 14 -1.17 -33.33 43.07
C TYR A 14 -1.90 -33.41 44.41
N GLU A 15 -2.46 -32.30 44.90
CA GLU A 15 -3.15 -32.23 46.19
C GLU A 15 -4.40 -33.11 46.22
N VAL A 16 -5.27 -32.98 45.18
CA VAL A 16 -6.48 -33.80 45.08
C VAL A 16 -6.16 -35.30 44.96
N ILE A 17 -5.14 -35.69 44.20
CA ILE A 17 -4.76 -37.09 44.03
C ILE A 17 -4.07 -37.64 45.31
N LYS A 18 -3.27 -36.81 45.96
CA LYS A 18 -2.65 -37.17 47.26
C LYS A 18 -3.73 -37.45 48.29
N GLU A 19 -4.69 -36.54 48.48
CA GLU A 19 -5.80 -36.73 49.43
C GLU A 19 -6.64 -37.97 49.10
N LEU A 20 -6.92 -38.18 47.78
CA LEU A 20 -7.64 -39.36 47.30
C LEU A 20 -6.93 -40.68 47.65
N VAL A 21 -5.61 -40.73 47.57
CA VAL A 21 -4.83 -41.94 47.82
C VAL A 21 -4.61 -42.15 49.32
N ASP A 22 -4.23 -41.10 50.06
CA ASP A 22 -3.88 -41.13 51.46
C ASP A 22 -5.09 -41.44 52.37
N HIS A 23 -6.27 -40.90 51.98
CA HIS A 23 -7.53 -41.05 52.74
C HIS A 23 -8.56 -42.01 52.12
N LYS A 24 -8.19 -42.81 51.11
CA LYS A 24 -9.09 -43.75 50.38
C LYS A 24 -10.36 -43.07 49.88
N GLY A 25 -10.23 -41.87 49.32
CA GLY A 25 -11.32 -41.02 48.89
C GLY A 25 -12.09 -41.53 47.63
N ASN A 26 -13.11 -40.78 47.22
CA ASN A 26 -13.99 -41.17 46.13
C ASN A 26 -13.45 -40.62 44.78
N LYS A 27 -13.08 -41.54 43.86
CA LYS A 27 -12.58 -41.22 42.52
C LYS A 27 -13.55 -40.41 41.66
N ASN A 28 -14.87 -40.60 41.86
CA ASN A 28 -15.88 -39.83 41.09
C ASN A 28 -15.93 -38.35 41.55
N ARG A 29 -15.70 -38.11 42.86
CA ARG A 29 -15.58 -36.74 43.41
C ARG A 29 -14.33 -36.05 42.83
N ALA A 30 -13.16 -36.70 42.88
CA ALA A 30 -11.94 -36.18 42.31
C ALA A 30 -12.03 -35.92 40.79
N SER A 31 -12.78 -36.77 40.05
CA SER A 31 -13.04 -36.58 38.63
C SER A 31 -13.85 -35.32 38.36
N LYS A 32 -14.87 -35.02 39.18
CA LYS A 32 -15.65 -33.78 39.04
C LYS A 32 -14.87 -32.55 39.48
N GLU A 33 -14.08 -32.65 40.53
CA GLU A 33 -13.28 -31.55 41.09
C GLU A 33 -12.20 -31.09 40.11
N LEU A 34 -11.52 -32.02 39.44
CA LEU A 34 -10.46 -31.73 38.48
C LEU A 34 -10.96 -31.61 37.04
N ASP A 35 -12.25 -31.78 36.79
CA ASP A 35 -12.88 -31.81 35.47
C ASP A 35 -12.16 -32.72 34.45
N ILE A 36 -11.81 -33.93 34.90
CA ILE A 36 -11.13 -34.93 34.07
C ILE A 36 -11.83 -36.29 34.20
N SER A 37 -11.63 -37.17 33.22
CA SER A 37 -12.25 -38.47 33.20
C SER A 37 -11.71 -39.38 34.33
N ARG A 38 -12.56 -40.33 34.81
CA ARG A 38 -12.17 -41.33 35.81
C ARG A 38 -10.92 -42.10 35.40
N ARG A 39 -10.76 -42.42 34.11
CA ARG A 39 -9.58 -43.08 33.56
C ARG A 39 -8.29 -42.25 33.74
N GLN A 40 -8.43 -40.93 33.66
CA GLN A 40 -7.31 -40.01 33.94
C GLN A 40 -6.98 -39.96 35.42
N ILE A 41 -7.98 -40.00 36.30
CA ILE A 41 -7.74 -40.15 37.76
C ILE A 41 -6.96 -41.41 38.05
N ASP A 42 -7.35 -42.55 37.50
CA ASP A 42 -6.63 -43.81 37.71
C ASP A 42 -5.16 -43.75 37.24
N ARG A 43 -4.90 -43.12 36.12
CA ARG A 43 -3.54 -42.87 35.64
C ARG A 43 -2.74 -41.95 36.57
N LEU A 44 -3.37 -40.90 37.11
CA LEU A 44 -2.71 -40.00 38.05
C LEU A 44 -2.42 -40.69 39.40
N ILE A 45 -3.28 -41.59 39.88
CA ILE A 45 -3.04 -42.41 41.07
C ILE A 45 -1.81 -43.30 40.87
N ILE A 46 -1.69 -43.96 39.71
CA ILE A 46 -0.51 -44.76 39.37
C ILE A 46 0.76 -43.91 39.40
N LYS A 47 0.73 -42.77 38.70
CA LYS A 47 1.84 -41.80 38.66
C LYS A 47 2.24 -41.29 40.05
N TYR A 48 1.25 -41.02 40.92
CA TYR A 48 1.51 -40.61 42.30
C TYR A 48 2.24 -41.70 43.10
N LYS A 49 1.81 -42.95 42.97
CA LYS A 49 2.43 -44.08 43.64
C LYS A 49 3.85 -44.38 43.19
N GLU A 50 4.15 -44.15 41.91
CA GLU A 50 5.46 -44.40 41.31
C GLU A 50 6.46 -43.25 41.54
N GLY A 51 6.04 -42.00 41.43
CA GLY A 51 6.95 -40.86 41.41
C GLY A 51 6.61 -39.71 42.37
N GLY A 52 5.58 -39.88 43.22
CA GLY A 52 5.18 -38.87 44.18
C GLY A 52 4.90 -37.49 43.53
N LYS A 53 5.32 -36.42 44.19
CA LYS A 53 5.14 -35.04 43.73
C LYS A 53 5.81 -34.76 42.38
N SER A 54 6.95 -35.39 42.10
CA SER A 54 7.71 -35.18 40.87
C SER A 54 6.99 -35.65 39.60
N ALA A 55 6.13 -36.67 39.72
CA ALA A 55 5.36 -37.22 38.60
C ALA A 55 4.27 -36.31 38.06
N PHE A 56 3.93 -35.20 38.77
CA PHE A 56 2.95 -34.22 38.35
C PHE A 56 3.56 -33.07 37.54
N VAL A 57 4.88 -33.00 37.44
CA VAL A 57 5.53 -32.06 36.54
C VAL A 57 5.13 -32.39 35.10
N HIS A 58 4.61 -31.40 34.36
CA HIS A 58 4.18 -31.63 32.97
C HIS A 58 5.36 -32.09 32.11
N GLY A 59 5.21 -33.22 31.39
CA GLY A 59 6.28 -33.83 30.60
C GLY A 59 6.95 -32.92 29.55
N ASN A 60 6.22 -31.91 29.06
CA ASN A 60 6.76 -30.92 28.13
C ASN A 60 7.44 -29.73 28.83
N ARG A 61 7.60 -29.76 30.16
CA ARG A 61 8.29 -28.66 30.84
C ARG A 61 9.78 -28.67 30.49
N GLY A 62 10.22 -27.58 29.84
CA GLY A 62 11.60 -27.44 29.34
C GLY A 62 11.87 -28.09 28.00
N HIS A 63 10.86 -28.70 27.36
CA HIS A 63 11.02 -29.22 26.01
C HIS A 63 11.02 -28.05 25.01
N VAL A 64 12.10 -27.94 24.27
CA VAL A 64 12.19 -26.98 23.15
C VAL A 64 11.68 -27.68 21.88
N PRO A 65 10.62 -27.16 21.21
CA PRO A 65 10.14 -27.76 20.00
C PRO A 65 11.24 -27.86 18.94
N SER A 66 11.30 -28.96 18.19
CA SER A 66 12.31 -29.21 17.15
C SER A 66 12.37 -28.12 16.04
N LYS A 67 11.29 -27.36 15.88
CA LYS A 67 11.20 -26.21 14.94
C LYS A 67 11.50 -24.86 15.60
N THR A 68 12.05 -24.84 16.81
CA THR A 68 12.44 -23.57 17.44
C THR A 68 13.66 -23.01 16.72
N LEU A 69 13.51 -21.82 16.17
CA LEU A 69 14.59 -21.09 15.52
C LEU A 69 15.66 -20.69 16.55
N ASP A 70 16.92 -20.65 16.12
CA ASP A 70 18.03 -20.23 16.95
C ASP A 70 17.81 -18.80 17.48
N LYS A 71 18.30 -18.51 18.67
CA LYS A 71 18.22 -17.17 19.27
C LYS A 71 18.99 -16.13 18.47
N SER A 72 20.06 -16.54 17.80
CA SER A 72 20.84 -15.69 16.91
C SER A 72 19.98 -15.04 15.82
N ILE A 73 19.05 -15.80 15.21
CA ILE A 73 18.12 -15.29 14.20
C ILE A 73 17.25 -14.14 14.75
N SER A 74 16.85 -14.23 16.02
CA SER A 74 16.08 -13.15 16.65
C SER A 74 16.90 -11.87 16.83
N GLU A 75 18.17 -12.01 17.17
CA GLU A 75 19.11 -10.90 17.35
C GLU A 75 19.44 -10.26 15.99
N ASP A 76 19.68 -11.07 14.96
CA ASP A 76 19.89 -10.61 13.58
C ASP A 76 18.70 -9.83 13.02
N ILE A 77 17.47 -10.32 13.26
CA ILE A 77 16.24 -9.63 12.83
C ILE A 77 16.12 -8.25 13.51
N ILE A 78 16.40 -8.16 14.81
CA ILE A 78 16.35 -6.89 15.52
C ILE A 78 17.43 -5.93 14.99
N LEU A 79 18.64 -6.43 14.76
CA LEU A 79 19.75 -5.65 14.24
C LEU A 79 19.46 -5.13 12.81
N LEU A 80 18.99 -6.00 11.93
CA LEU A 80 18.57 -5.65 10.57
C LEU A 80 17.47 -4.61 10.56
N TYR A 81 16.44 -4.80 11.40
CA TYR A 81 15.35 -3.83 11.48
C TYR A 81 15.83 -2.45 11.91
N ASN A 82 16.65 -2.36 12.95
CA ASN A 82 17.13 -1.09 13.47
C ASN A 82 18.11 -0.38 12.54
N ASN A 83 18.98 -1.13 11.84
CA ASN A 83 20.05 -0.55 11.03
C ASN A 83 19.63 -0.31 9.56
N LYS A 84 18.86 -1.20 8.96
CA LYS A 84 18.55 -1.18 7.51
C LYS A 84 17.08 -0.90 7.22
N TYR A 85 16.16 -1.44 8.04
CA TYR A 85 14.72 -1.44 7.80
C TYR A 85 13.91 -0.63 8.82
N GLN A 86 14.54 0.32 9.51
CA GLN A 86 13.87 1.15 10.50
C GLN A 86 12.69 1.91 9.89
N GLY A 87 11.52 1.84 10.54
CA GLY A 87 10.30 2.50 10.09
C GLY A 87 9.47 1.72 9.06
N TRP A 88 9.93 0.54 8.63
CA TRP A 88 9.13 -0.33 7.77
C TRP A 88 8.02 -1.03 8.55
N ASN A 89 6.85 -1.24 7.90
CA ASN A 89 5.85 -2.10 8.52
C ASN A 89 6.33 -3.57 8.50
N PHE A 90 5.95 -4.34 9.52
CA PHE A 90 6.47 -5.67 9.72
C PHE A 90 6.16 -6.67 8.59
N ASN A 91 5.03 -6.50 7.86
CA ASN A 91 4.75 -7.33 6.69
C ASN A 91 5.72 -7.03 5.55
N HIS A 92 5.98 -5.75 5.30
CA HIS A 92 6.92 -5.32 4.28
C HIS A 92 8.34 -5.77 4.62
N PHE A 93 8.75 -5.61 5.87
CA PHE A 93 10.03 -6.11 6.37
C PHE A 93 10.16 -7.63 6.20
N ASN A 94 9.11 -8.42 6.54
CA ASN A 94 9.13 -9.87 6.36
C ASN A 94 9.31 -10.31 4.91
N GLU A 95 8.73 -9.57 3.97
CA GLU A 95 8.87 -9.83 2.54
C GLU A 95 10.33 -9.60 2.10
N PHE A 96 10.93 -8.51 2.53
CA PHE A 96 12.31 -8.15 2.15
C PHE A 96 13.36 -8.97 2.89
N LEU A 97 13.09 -9.47 4.08
CA LEU A 97 13.95 -10.49 4.72
C LEU A 97 14.11 -11.74 3.84
N LYS A 98 13.06 -12.14 3.11
CA LYS A 98 13.12 -13.27 2.18
C LYS A 98 13.83 -12.92 0.88
N ILE A 99 13.58 -11.72 0.34
CA ILE A 99 14.08 -11.29 -0.98
C ILE A 99 15.56 -10.90 -0.90
N GLU A 100 15.93 -10.07 0.07
CA GLU A 100 17.26 -9.46 0.17
C GLU A 100 18.20 -10.16 1.15
N GLU A 101 17.66 -10.65 2.27
CA GLU A 101 18.49 -11.23 3.34
C GLU A 101 18.46 -12.77 3.36
N ILE A 102 17.64 -13.38 2.49
CA ILE A 102 17.47 -14.85 2.38
C ILE A 102 17.05 -15.49 3.73
N ILE A 103 16.37 -14.73 4.59
CA ILE A 103 15.85 -15.18 5.86
C ILE A 103 14.36 -15.50 5.73
N ASP A 104 13.98 -16.78 5.72
CA ASP A 104 12.57 -17.21 5.66
C ASP A 104 12.03 -17.53 7.05
N VAL A 105 11.31 -16.58 7.61
CA VAL A 105 10.63 -16.72 8.91
C VAL A 105 9.16 -16.32 8.82
N SER A 106 8.33 -16.81 9.74
CA SER A 106 6.92 -16.44 9.76
C SER A 106 6.73 -14.99 10.26
N TYR A 107 5.68 -14.31 9.76
CA TYR A 107 5.29 -13.01 10.27
C TYR A 107 5.10 -12.98 11.79
N ASN A 108 4.50 -14.04 12.36
CA ASN A 108 4.31 -14.14 13.82
C ASN A 108 5.62 -14.17 14.59
N PHE A 109 6.68 -14.77 14.02
CA PHE A 109 8.00 -14.77 14.64
C PHE A 109 8.58 -13.36 14.67
N ILE A 110 8.55 -12.64 13.54
CA ILE A 110 8.98 -11.24 13.44
C ILE A 110 8.20 -10.35 14.41
N TYR A 111 6.86 -10.45 14.38
CA TYR A 111 6.00 -9.68 15.27
C TYR A 111 6.37 -9.88 16.76
N LYS A 112 6.52 -11.14 17.20
CA LYS A 112 6.89 -11.45 18.58
C LYS A 112 8.29 -10.97 18.92
N THR A 113 9.26 -11.15 18.02
CA THR A 113 10.65 -10.75 18.21
C THR A 113 10.77 -9.23 18.36
N LEU A 114 10.23 -8.47 17.42
CA LEU A 114 10.32 -7.01 17.45
C LEU A 114 9.48 -6.39 18.58
N THR A 115 8.28 -6.92 18.83
CA THR A 115 7.44 -6.43 19.93
C THR A 115 8.08 -6.71 21.30
N LYS A 116 8.76 -7.87 21.47
CA LYS A 116 9.52 -8.17 22.70
C LYS A 116 10.71 -7.22 22.88
N ALA A 117 11.32 -6.78 21.78
CA ALA A 117 12.38 -5.79 21.80
C ALA A 117 11.87 -4.33 21.97
N GLY A 118 10.56 -4.13 22.19
CA GLY A 118 9.98 -2.80 22.38
C GLY A 118 9.69 -2.05 21.07
N ILE A 119 9.75 -2.73 19.93
CA ILE A 119 9.52 -2.13 18.61
C ILE A 119 8.08 -2.43 18.16
N LEU A 120 7.36 -1.40 17.71
CA LEU A 120 6.01 -1.50 17.18
C LEU A 120 5.98 -1.17 15.69
N SER A 121 5.18 -1.91 14.90
CA SER A 121 5.01 -1.59 13.48
C SER A 121 4.38 -0.21 13.29
N PRO A 122 4.90 0.66 12.39
CA PRO A 122 4.34 1.99 12.14
C PRO A 122 2.86 1.97 11.73
N LYS A 123 2.43 0.92 11.04
CA LYS A 123 1.03 0.72 10.62
C LYS A 123 0.24 -0.25 11.52
N ALA A 124 0.65 -0.40 12.78
CA ALA A 124 -0.11 -1.18 13.75
C ALA A 124 -1.52 -0.58 13.94
N ARG A 125 -2.53 -1.47 14.11
CA ARG A 125 -3.92 -1.06 14.37
C ARG A 125 -4.00 -0.21 15.64
N LYS A 126 -4.98 0.69 15.71
CA LYS A 126 -5.18 1.59 16.85
C LYS A 126 -5.28 0.82 18.17
N GLU A 127 -6.03 -0.29 18.20
CA GLU A 127 -6.14 -1.13 19.40
C GLU A 127 -4.78 -1.73 19.81
N THR A 128 -4.00 -2.21 18.84
CA THR A 128 -2.65 -2.75 19.11
C THR A 128 -1.72 -1.67 19.68
N LYS A 129 -1.81 -0.45 19.16
CA LYS A 129 -1.06 0.71 19.69
C LYS A 129 -1.50 1.06 21.10
N LYS A 130 -2.83 1.03 21.37
CA LYS A 130 -3.39 1.23 22.73
C LYS A 130 -2.87 0.21 23.72
N GLU A 131 -3.00 -1.07 23.40
CA GLU A 131 -2.54 -2.15 24.29
C GLU A 131 -1.04 -2.09 24.55
N PHE A 132 -0.26 -1.81 23.51
CA PHE A 132 1.19 -1.67 23.65
C PHE A 132 1.56 -0.51 24.57
N LYS A 133 0.98 0.67 24.36
CA LYS A 133 1.19 1.85 25.20
C LYS A 133 0.71 1.62 26.63
N LYS A 134 -0.46 0.98 26.80
CA LYS A 134 -0.95 0.58 28.12
C LYS A 134 0.04 -0.33 28.86
N LYS A 135 0.60 -1.34 28.18
CA LYS A 135 1.62 -2.21 28.76
C LYS A 135 2.89 -1.46 29.13
N GLN A 136 3.35 -0.52 28.31
CA GLN A 136 4.50 0.31 28.63
C GLN A 136 4.24 1.15 29.88
N LEU A 137 3.13 1.89 29.92
CA LEU A 137 2.76 2.73 31.08
C LEU A 137 2.57 1.91 32.35
N LEU A 138 1.96 0.72 32.28
CA LEU A 138 1.84 -0.17 33.42
C LEU A 138 3.19 -0.69 33.92
N ASN A 139 4.14 -0.96 33.03
CA ASN A 139 5.48 -1.38 33.43
C ASN A 139 6.28 -0.23 34.07
N GLU A 140 6.19 0.97 33.51
CA GLU A 140 6.78 2.19 34.09
C GLU A 140 6.14 2.52 35.45
N ASN A 141 4.83 2.38 35.57
CA ASN A 141 4.10 2.63 36.81
C ASN A 141 4.44 1.61 37.92
N LYS A 142 4.78 0.36 37.57
CA LYS A 142 5.29 -0.63 38.55
C LYS A 142 6.60 -0.20 39.20
N ILE A 143 7.39 0.62 38.50
CA ILE A 143 8.67 1.13 38.99
C ILE A 143 8.45 2.42 39.81
N ASN A 144 7.58 3.32 39.34
CA ASN A 144 7.45 4.69 39.86
C ASN A 144 6.17 4.94 40.69
N ASN A 145 5.16 4.07 40.64
CA ASN A 145 3.88 4.11 41.32
C ASN A 145 3.16 5.48 41.31
N THR A 146 3.17 6.17 40.18
CA THR A 146 2.74 7.56 40.01
C THR A 146 1.33 7.77 39.44
N MET A 147 0.74 6.72 38.82
CA MET A 147 -0.55 6.82 38.11
C MET A 147 -1.54 5.74 38.54
N SER A 148 -2.84 6.10 38.62
CA SER A 148 -3.91 5.12 38.79
C SER A 148 -4.24 4.41 37.46
N ASP A 149 -4.84 3.21 37.52
CA ASP A 149 -5.29 2.47 36.34
C ASP A 149 -6.32 3.27 35.51
N GLU A 150 -7.14 4.10 36.17
CA GLU A 150 -8.09 5.00 35.51
C GLU A 150 -7.39 6.12 34.74
N GLN A 151 -6.35 6.71 35.29
CA GLN A 151 -5.52 7.71 34.61
C GLN A 151 -4.81 7.11 33.38
N ILE A 152 -4.25 5.91 33.52
CA ILE A 152 -3.62 5.21 32.40
C ILE A 152 -4.66 4.93 31.28
N ASN A 153 -5.85 4.45 31.64
CA ASN A 153 -6.92 4.20 30.68
C ASN A 153 -7.41 5.51 30.02
N HIS A 154 -7.50 6.60 30.76
CA HIS A 154 -7.90 7.90 30.23
C HIS A 154 -6.88 8.43 29.21
N ILE A 155 -5.58 8.39 29.52
CA ILE A 155 -4.50 8.79 28.60
C ILE A 155 -4.54 7.96 27.31
N VAL A 156 -4.66 6.62 27.45
CA VAL A 156 -4.69 5.70 26.29
C VAL A 156 -5.94 5.92 25.42
N ASN A 157 -7.08 6.25 26.01
CA ASN A 157 -8.33 6.46 25.28
C ASN A 157 -8.44 7.83 24.64
N HIS A 158 -7.86 8.87 25.26
CA HIS A 158 -7.92 10.24 24.74
C HIS A 158 -7.09 10.43 23.46
N GLU A 159 -6.03 9.64 23.25
CA GLU A 159 -5.15 9.78 22.09
C GLU A 159 -5.68 9.17 20.79
N ILE A 160 -6.84 8.50 20.82
CA ILE A 160 -7.34 7.79 19.64
C ILE A 160 -8.82 8.06 19.42
N ALA A 161 -9.11 9.08 18.61
CA ALA A 161 -10.45 9.25 18.04
C ALA A 161 -10.82 8.07 17.12
N LEU A 162 -12.05 7.59 17.22
CA LEU A 162 -12.61 6.63 16.26
C LEU A 162 -12.71 7.34 14.90
N GLU A 163 -12.14 6.74 13.85
CA GLU A 163 -12.38 7.20 12.49
C GLU A 163 -13.81 6.79 12.11
N ASP A 164 -14.60 7.77 11.65
CA ASP A 164 -15.94 7.52 11.13
C ASP A 164 -15.87 6.52 9.97
N SER A 165 -16.70 5.48 10.05
CA SER A 165 -16.83 4.52 8.98
C SER A 165 -17.67 5.11 7.86
N HIS A 166 -17.06 5.42 6.72
CA HIS A 166 -17.77 5.89 5.53
C HIS A 166 -18.38 4.71 4.74
N PRO A 167 -19.58 4.89 4.15
CA PRO A 167 -20.20 3.85 3.33
C PRO A 167 -19.30 3.50 2.13
N ARG A 168 -19.15 2.21 1.87
CA ARG A 168 -18.39 1.72 0.73
C ARG A 168 -19.15 2.00 -0.56
N GLY A 169 -18.51 2.63 -1.55
CA GLY A 169 -19.06 2.75 -2.90
C GLY A 169 -19.31 1.38 -3.55
N GLU A 170 -20.22 1.32 -4.52
CA GLU A 170 -20.51 0.10 -5.27
C GLU A 170 -19.24 -0.46 -5.91
N LYS A 171 -19.06 -1.77 -5.80
CA LYS A 171 -17.97 -2.49 -6.46
C LYS A 171 -18.33 -2.70 -7.93
N THR A 172 -17.42 -2.35 -8.83
CA THR A 172 -17.50 -2.71 -10.24
C THR A 172 -17.28 -4.22 -10.43
N LYS A 173 -17.86 -4.78 -11.50
CA LYS A 173 -17.85 -6.23 -11.75
C LYS A 173 -16.85 -6.65 -12.80
N TYR A 174 -16.48 -5.75 -13.71
CA TYR A 174 -15.69 -6.06 -14.89
C TYR A 174 -14.34 -5.36 -14.84
N PHE A 175 -13.29 -6.06 -15.30
CA PHE A 175 -11.96 -5.49 -15.44
C PHE A 175 -11.97 -4.42 -16.55
N GLY A 176 -11.50 -3.21 -16.27
CA GLY A 176 -11.52 -2.07 -17.19
C GLY A 176 -12.81 -1.25 -17.17
N GLU A 177 -13.80 -1.59 -16.32
CA GLU A 177 -15.06 -0.84 -16.24
C GLU A 177 -14.88 0.56 -15.64
N VAL A 178 -14.17 0.66 -14.54
CA VAL A 178 -13.82 1.92 -13.89
C VAL A 178 -12.37 1.90 -13.45
N ILE A 179 -11.59 2.81 -13.99
CA ILE A 179 -10.22 3.06 -13.56
C ILE A 179 -10.20 4.34 -12.73
N GLU A 180 -9.83 4.24 -11.46
CA GLU A 180 -9.58 5.43 -10.62
C GLU A 180 -8.20 5.98 -10.93
N GLN A 181 -8.08 7.31 -11.14
CA GLN A 181 -6.82 8.02 -11.37
C GLN A 181 -6.63 9.13 -10.34
N ASP A 182 -5.40 9.28 -9.88
CA ASP A 182 -5.02 10.33 -8.93
C ASP A 182 -3.52 10.65 -9.03
N GLY A 183 -3.16 11.91 -8.67
CA GLY A 183 -1.78 12.35 -8.52
C GLY A 183 -1.42 12.52 -7.05
N SER A 184 -0.42 11.79 -6.58
CA SER A 184 0.06 11.85 -5.19
C SER A 184 1.36 12.64 -5.10
N ILE A 185 1.27 13.89 -4.61
CA ILE A 185 2.44 14.74 -4.38
C ILE A 185 3.02 14.40 -3.00
N HIS A 186 4.27 13.95 -3.00
CA HIS A 186 4.96 13.60 -1.75
C HIS A 186 6.49 13.70 -1.93
N MET A 187 7.24 13.63 -0.82
CA MET A 187 8.69 13.46 -0.87
C MET A 187 9.00 11.98 -1.10
N TRP A 188 8.94 11.56 -2.37
CA TRP A 188 9.11 10.15 -2.72
C TRP A 188 10.57 9.69 -2.67
N PHE A 189 11.47 10.53 -3.13
CA PHE A 189 12.93 10.31 -3.16
C PHE A 189 13.68 11.64 -3.25
N GLY A 190 14.99 11.63 -2.97
CA GLY A 190 15.89 12.76 -3.22
C GLY A 190 15.61 14.06 -2.44
N GLY A 191 14.72 14.03 -1.43
CA GLY A 191 14.43 15.22 -0.61
C GLY A 191 13.61 16.30 -1.32
N VAL A 192 13.11 16.05 -2.54
CA VAL A 192 12.28 16.97 -3.34
C VAL A 192 10.86 16.39 -3.47
N LYS A 193 9.85 17.26 -3.44
CA LYS A 193 8.47 16.85 -3.74
C LYS A 193 8.35 16.51 -5.22
N THR A 194 7.87 15.30 -5.49
CA THR A 194 7.52 14.83 -6.83
C THR A 194 6.10 14.27 -6.82
N CYS A 195 5.50 14.09 -7.98
CA CYS A 195 4.15 13.56 -8.11
C CYS A 195 4.17 12.14 -8.68
N LEU A 196 3.55 11.20 -7.99
CA LEU A 196 3.22 9.89 -8.53
C LEU A 196 1.82 9.95 -9.16
N HIS A 197 1.74 9.78 -10.47
CA HIS A 197 0.48 9.57 -11.19
C HIS A 197 0.14 8.09 -11.12
N LEU A 198 -1.05 7.75 -10.66
CA LEU A 198 -1.47 6.37 -10.43
C LEU A 198 -2.83 6.11 -11.07
N ALA A 199 -2.99 4.93 -11.66
CA ALA A 199 -4.26 4.42 -12.15
C ALA A 199 -4.50 3.00 -11.62
N ILE A 200 -5.68 2.76 -11.04
CA ILE A 200 -6.07 1.50 -10.44
C ILE A 200 -7.43 1.04 -10.93
N ASP A 201 -7.54 -0.22 -11.32
CA ASP A 201 -8.83 -0.83 -11.67
C ASP A 201 -9.67 -1.08 -10.41
N LYS A 202 -10.92 -0.60 -10.43
CA LYS A 202 -11.80 -0.66 -9.27
C LYS A 202 -12.33 -2.07 -8.96
N ALA A 203 -12.43 -2.94 -9.96
CA ALA A 203 -12.93 -4.30 -9.80
C ALA A 203 -11.88 -5.22 -9.16
N THR A 204 -10.64 -5.13 -9.65
CA THR A 204 -9.56 -6.06 -9.32
C THR A 204 -8.53 -5.49 -8.36
N SER A 205 -8.51 -4.16 -8.17
CA SER A 205 -7.43 -3.44 -7.49
C SER A 205 -6.06 -3.58 -8.18
N THR A 206 -6.06 -3.90 -9.47
CA THR A 206 -4.84 -3.96 -10.28
C THR A 206 -4.38 -2.54 -10.60
N ILE A 207 -3.11 -2.24 -10.33
CA ILE A 207 -2.46 -1.04 -10.84
C ILE A 207 -2.27 -1.23 -12.34
N VAL A 208 -2.94 -0.40 -13.13
CA VAL A 208 -2.91 -0.49 -14.61
C VAL A 208 -1.97 0.54 -15.23
N GLY A 209 -1.51 1.50 -14.44
CA GLY A 209 -0.50 2.48 -14.85
C GLY A 209 0.02 3.28 -13.68
N ALA A 210 1.32 3.60 -13.71
CA ALA A 210 1.98 4.41 -12.70
C ALA A 210 3.17 5.15 -13.29
N TRP A 211 3.37 6.43 -12.91
CA TRP A 211 4.44 7.27 -13.44
C TRP A 211 4.81 8.41 -12.49
N PHE A 212 6.09 8.64 -12.28
CA PHE A 212 6.60 9.81 -11.57
C PHE A 212 6.86 10.97 -12.52
N ASP A 213 6.50 12.18 -12.09
CA ASP A 213 6.90 13.44 -12.71
C ASP A 213 7.23 14.46 -11.61
N TYR A 214 7.89 15.57 -11.97
CA TYR A 214 8.25 16.63 -11.03
C TYR A 214 7.04 17.27 -10.35
N GLN A 215 5.94 17.36 -11.07
CA GLN A 215 4.67 17.89 -10.60
C GLN A 215 3.52 17.05 -11.15
N GLU A 216 2.30 17.37 -10.77
CA GLU A 216 1.13 16.79 -11.39
C GLU A 216 0.92 17.43 -12.78
N THR A 217 1.20 16.65 -13.82
CA THR A 217 1.25 17.13 -15.21
C THR A 217 0.39 16.31 -16.14
N LEU A 218 -0.01 16.92 -17.26
CA LEU A 218 -0.63 16.21 -18.37
C LEU A 218 0.29 15.10 -18.91
N ASN A 219 1.59 15.37 -18.98
CA ASN A 219 2.60 14.40 -19.44
C ASN A 219 2.61 13.13 -18.55
N GLY A 220 2.55 13.31 -17.22
CA GLY A 220 2.48 12.18 -16.30
C GLY A 220 1.22 11.33 -16.52
N TYR A 221 0.06 11.96 -16.69
CA TYR A 221 -1.18 11.23 -17.01
C TYR A 221 -1.15 10.58 -18.40
N TYR A 222 -0.47 11.17 -19.37
CA TYR A 222 -0.28 10.54 -20.68
C TYR A 222 0.61 9.31 -20.62
N HIS A 223 1.66 9.30 -19.79
CA HIS A 223 2.46 8.10 -19.55
C HIS A 223 1.64 6.98 -18.89
N VAL A 224 0.77 7.33 -17.94
CA VAL A 224 -0.16 6.36 -17.32
C VAL A 224 -1.15 5.83 -18.37
N LEU A 225 -1.75 6.71 -19.18
CA LEU A 225 -2.69 6.31 -20.23
C LEU A 225 -2.00 5.45 -21.31
N TYR A 226 -0.78 5.78 -21.69
CA TYR A 226 0.03 4.97 -22.60
C TYR A 226 0.21 3.53 -22.09
N GLN A 227 0.55 3.36 -20.80
CA GLN A 227 0.68 2.02 -20.19
C GLN A 227 -0.65 1.26 -20.24
N ILE A 228 -1.77 1.92 -19.95
CA ILE A 228 -3.10 1.30 -20.01
C ILE A 228 -3.41 0.83 -21.43
N LEU A 229 -3.27 1.74 -22.41
CA LEU A 229 -3.59 1.45 -23.82
C LEU A 229 -2.72 0.33 -24.39
N THR A 230 -1.44 0.29 -24.04
CA THR A 230 -0.50 -0.69 -24.59
C THR A 230 -0.61 -2.06 -23.94
N ASN A 231 -0.91 -2.13 -22.62
CA ASN A 231 -0.91 -3.38 -21.88
C ASN A 231 -2.30 -4.04 -21.80
N TYR A 232 -3.37 -3.23 -21.81
CA TYR A 232 -4.74 -3.72 -21.56
C TYR A 232 -5.72 -3.33 -22.66
N GLY A 233 -5.54 -2.17 -23.29
CA GLY A 233 -6.47 -1.62 -24.29
C GLY A 233 -7.21 -0.39 -23.78
N ILE A 234 -8.36 -0.07 -24.41
CA ILE A 234 -9.17 1.10 -24.10
C ILE A 234 -10.13 0.75 -22.96
N PRO A 235 -10.06 1.40 -21.77
CA PRO A 235 -10.99 1.17 -20.68
C PRO A 235 -12.35 1.85 -20.96
N TYR A 236 -13.39 1.41 -20.25
CA TYR A 236 -14.72 1.98 -20.43
C TYR A 236 -14.81 3.42 -19.89
N LYS A 237 -14.31 3.68 -18.65
CA LYS A 237 -14.30 5.03 -18.08
C LYS A 237 -13.22 5.25 -17.02
N PHE A 238 -12.78 6.52 -16.93
CA PHE A 238 -11.96 7.01 -15.83
C PHE A 238 -12.81 7.71 -14.76
N PHE A 239 -12.38 7.56 -13.51
CA PHE A 239 -12.90 8.29 -12.37
C PHE A 239 -11.78 9.09 -11.72
N THR A 240 -11.89 10.41 -11.75
CA THR A 240 -10.82 11.36 -11.36
C THR A 240 -11.36 12.43 -10.41
N ASP A 241 -10.49 13.30 -9.90
CA ASP A 241 -10.92 14.51 -9.20
C ASP A 241 -11.26 15.67 -10.18
N ASN A 242 -11.74 16.79 -9.62
CA ASN A 242 -12.09 17.98 -10.39
C ASN A 242 -10.86 18.88 -10.67
N ARG A 243 -9.66 18.31 -10.84
CA ARG A 243 -8.47 19.11 -11.13
C ARG A 243 -8.49 19.65 -12.57
N THR A 244 -7.75 20.74 -12.80
CA THR A 244 -7.68 21.43 -14.08
C THR A 244 -7.18 20.57 -15.23
N VAL A 245 -6.43 19.51 -14.97
CA VAL A 245 -6.00 18.54 -15.99
C VAL A 245 -7.19 17.78 -16.58
N PHE A 246 -8.22 17.50 -15.77
CA PHE A 246 -9.39 16.73 -16.16
C PHE A 246 -10.60 17.60 -16.47
N ASN A 247 -10.71 18.76 -15.83
CA ASN A 247 -11.86 19.63 -15.97
C ASN A 247 -11.41 21.09 -16.13
N TYR A 248 -11.92 21.76 -17.15
CA TYR A 248 -11.65 23.19 -17.38
C TYR A 248 -12.53 24.01 -16.44
N MET A 249 -11.93 24.60 -15.42
CA MET A 249 -12.55 25.67 -14.63
C MET A 249 -11.94 27.02 -15.05
N SER A 250 -12.72 27.90 -15.69
CA SER A 250 -12.29 29.27 -15.91
C SER A 250 -11.99 29.92 -14.54
N LEU A 251 -10.77 30.46 -14.40
CA LEU A 251 -10.36 31.21 -13.19
C LEU A 251 -11.11 32.54 -13.06
N ASN A 252 -11.85 32.98 -14.10
CA ASN A 252 -12.58 34.22 -14.12
C ASN A 252 -14.06 33.93 -13.87
N PRO A 253 -14.65 34.36 -12.70
CA PRO A 253 -16.06 34.12 -12.38
C PRO A 253 -17.03 34.68 -13.41
N ASP A 254 -16.66 35.79 -14.05
CA ASP A 254 -17.48 36.50 -15.07
C ASP A 254 -17.42 35.83 -16.45
N LYS A 255 -16.46 34.92 -16.68
CA LYS A 255 -16.33 34.10 -17.90
C LYS A 255 -16.76 32.66 -17.71
N ARG A 256 -17.49 32.35 -16.64
CA ARG A 256 -18.18 31.07 -16.48
C ARG A 256 -19.35 30.99 -17.43
N THR A 257 -19.04 31.08 -18.72
CA THR A 257 -20.02 30.72 -19.75
C THR A 257 -20.33 29.26 -19.58
N SER A 258 -21.60 28.96 -19.69
CA SER A 258 -22.18 27.61 -19.66
C SER A 258 -21.73 26.70 -20.82
N ASP A 259 -20.62 27.02 -21.50
CA ASP A 259 -20.02 26.16 -22.51
C ASP A 259 -19.45 24.91 -21.87
N LYS A 260 -20.33 23.92 -21.71
CA LYS A 260 -20.02 22.56 -21.32
C LYS A 260 -19.07 21.85 -22.30
N ASP A 261 -18.61 22.50 -23.33
CA ASP A 261 -17.87 21.91 -24.45
C ASP A 261 -16.35 22.19 -24.45
N VAL A 262 -15.82 22.96 -23.49
CA VAL A 262 -14.38 23.19 -23.42
C VAL A 262 -13.71 21.99 -22.70
N LEU A 263 -13.25 21.06 -23.52
CA LEU A 263 -12.49 19.90 -23.02
C LEU A 263 -11.04 20.29 -22.69
N THR A 264 -10.51 19.80 -21.60
CA THR A 264 -9.06 19.81 -21.39
C THR A 264 -8.38 18.92 -22.42
N GLN A 265 -7.07 19.06 -22.61
CA GLN A 265 -6.32 18.18 -23.54
C GLN A 265 -6.47 16.70 -23.16
N TYR A 266 -6.46 16.38 -21.86
CA TYR A 266 -6.71 15.02 -21.40
C TYR A 266 -8.13 14.53 -21.71
N GLY A 267 -9.13 15.38 -21.46
CA GLY A 267 -10.52 15.08 -21.81
C GLY A 267 -10.73 14.90 -23.31
N TYR A 268 -10.02 15.68 -24.13
CA TYR A 268 -10.03 15.53 -25.59
C TYR A 268 -9.44 14.18 -26.04
N ALA A 269 -8.29 13.79 -25.47
CA ALA A 269 -7.69 12.49 -25.73
C ALA A 269 -8.63 11.32 -25.33
N CYS A 270 -9.27 11.42 -24.16
CA CYS A 270 -10.28 10.46 -23.74
C CYS A 270 -11.46 10.37 -24.70
N LYS A 271 -11.99 11.52 -25.16
CA LYS A 271 -13.09 11.59 -26.12
C LYS A 271 -12.72 10.93 -27.45
N GLN A 272 -11.51 11.20 -27.98
CA GLN A 272 -11.02 10.55 -29.22
C GLN A 272 -10.90 9.03 -29.10
N LEU A 273 -10.65 8.52 -27.89
CA LEU A 273 -10.54 7.09 -27.60
C LEU A 273 -11.88 6.46 -27.19
N GLY A 274 -12.95 7.24 -27.07
CA GLY A 274 -14.24 6.74 -26.59
C GLY A 274 -14.28 6.44 -25.08
N ILE A 275 -13.32 6.95 -24.30
CA ILE A 275 -13.23 6.71 -22.85
C ILE A 275 -14.13 7.71 -22.12
N GLY A 276 -15.06 7.23 -21.32
CA GLY A 276 -15.85 8.07 -20.42
C GLY A 276 -14.96 8.72 -19.34
N LEU A 277 -15.15 10.01 -19.08
CA LEU A 277 -14.44 10.73 -18.03
C LEU A 277 -15.46 11.22 -16.99
N VAL A 278 -15.38 10.73 -15.77
CA VAL A 278 -16.23 11.11 -14.65
C VAL A 278 -15.37 11.76 -13.57
N THR A 279 -15.72 12.99 -13.22
CA THR A 279 -15.03 13.74 -12.16
C THR A 279 -15.89 13.85 -10.92
N SER A 280 -15.28 13.80 -9.73
CA SER A 280 -15.96 13.99 -8.46
C SER A 280 -15.14 14.84 -7.52
N SER A 281 -15.82 15.79 -6.86
CA SER A 281 -15.23 16.56 -5.75
C SER A 281 -15.26 15.83 -4.41
N VAL A 282 -15.96 14.70 -4.35
CA VAL A 282 -16.15 13.93 -3.10
C VAL A 282 -14.99 12.94 -2.93
N SER A 283 -14.08 13.20 -1.99
CA SER A 283 -12.92 12.33 -1.73
C SER A 283 -13.32 10.89 -1.35
N GLN A 284 -14.43 10.75 -0.65
CA GLN A 284 -14.98 9.45 -0.22
C GLN A 284 -15.28 8.49 -1.39
N ALA A 285 -15.58 9.04 -2.59
CA ALA A 285 -15.83 8.25 -3.79
C ALA A 285 -14.56 7.56 -4.34
N LYS A 286 -13.37 8.01 -3.91
CA LYS A 286 -12.04 7.54 -4.36
C LYS A 286 -11.28 6.73 -3.29
N GLY A 287 -11.97 6.17 -2.32
CA GLY A 287 -11.35 5.47 -1.20
C GLY A 287 -10.42 4.31 -1.58
N LEU A 288 -10.48 3.78 -2.82
CA LEU A 288 -9.55 2.75 -3.28
C LEU A 288 -8.18 3.34 -3.60
N ILE A 289 -8.13 4.36 -4.48
CA ILE A 289 -6.87 4.97 -4.89
C ILE A 289 -6.18 5.71 -3.74
N GLU A 290 -6.95 6.36 -2.84
CA GLU A 290 -6.39 7.02 -1.64
C GLU A 290 -5.70 6.01 -0.71
N ARG A 291 -6.33 4.86 -0.44
CA ARG A 291 -5.71 3.77 0.35
C ARG A 291 -4.48 3.19 -0.34
N THR A 292 -4.51 3.09 -1.66
CA THR A 292 -3.39 2.62 -2.46
C THR A 292 -2.23 3.61 -2.40
N ASN A 293 -2.48 4.91 -2.57
CA ASN A 293 -1.48 5.96 -2.38
C ASN A 293 -0.85 5.89 -0.98
N GLY A 294 -1.66 5.74 0.08
CA GLY A 294 -1.15 5.56 1.43
C GLY A 294 -0.32 4.29 1.62
N THR A 295 -0.59 3.23 0.85
CA THR A 295 0.22 2.00 0.87
C THR A 295 1.54 2.21 0.12
N PHE A 296 1.51 2.89 -1.02
CA PHE A 296 2.70 3.26 -1.79
C PHE A 296 3.63 4.15 -0.97
N GLN A 297 3.11 5.20 -0.34
CA GLN A 297 3.88 6.06 0.57
C GLN A 297 4.58 5.27 1.69
N GLY A 298 3.92 4.24 2.23
CA GLY A 298 4.50 3.43 3.29
C GLY A 298 5.47 2.34 2.82
N ARG A 299 5.55 2.04 1.52
CA ARG A 299 6.39 0.98 0.95
C ARG A 299 7.42 1.53 -0.03
N LEU A 300 6.94 2.17 -1.12
CA LEU A 300 7.77 2.58 -2.23
C LEU A 300 8.88 3.54 -1.82
N ILE A 301 8.60 4.50 -0.92
CA ILE A 301 9.61 5.42 -0.39
C ILE A 301 10.77 4.66 0.26
N ASN A 302 10.44 3.64 1.06
CA ASN A 302 11.43 2.83 1.75
C ASN A 302 12.26 1.98 0.78
N GLU A 303 11.61 1.43 -0.25
CA GLU A 303 12.27 0.63 -1.28
C GLU A 303 13.19 1.50 -2.17
N LEU A 304 12.71 2.66 -2.63
CA LEU A 304 13.54 3.61 -3.39
C LEU A 304 14.78 4.03 -2.59
N LYS A 305 14.62 4.30 -1.28
CA LYS A 305 15.73 4.62 -0.39
C LYS A 305 16.68 3.43 -0.23
N LEU A 306 16.17 2.21 -0.08
CA LEU A 306 16.97 0.99 0.06
C LEU A 306 17.88 0.78 -1.15
N HIS A 307 17.35 1.01 -2.36
CA HIS A 307 18.07 0.85 -3.62
C HIS A 307 18.87 2.10 -4.04
N GLY A 308 18.92 3.15 -3.21
CA GLY A 308 19.66 4.38 -3.49
C GLY A 308 19.13 5.18 -4.67
N ILE A 309 17.85 5.00 -5.02
CA ILE A 309 17.21 5.67 -6.16
C ILE A 309 16.89 7.12 -5.78
N THR A 310 17.41 8.06 -6.58
CA THR A 310 17.28 9.51 -6.32
C THR A 310 16.79 10.32 -7.52
N THR A 311 16.74 9.72 -8.72
CA THR A 311 16.27 10.37 -9.95
C THR A 311 14.88 9.88 -10.37
N ILE A 312 14.16 10.70 -11.15
CA ILE A 312 12.83 10.33 -11.67
C ILE A 312 12.94 9.17 -12.67
N GLU A 313 13.97 9.17 -13.48
CA GLU A 313 14.23 8.16 -14.51
C GLU A 313 14.43 6.77 -13.87
N GLU A 314 15.31 6.69 -12.86
CA GLU A 314 15.52 5.44 -12.10
C GLU A 314 14.27 5.01 -11.34
N ALA A 315 13.57 5.97 -10.73
CA ALA A 315 12.34 5.70 -10.01
C ALA A 315 11.24 5.17 -10.92
N ASN A 316 11.07 5.72 -12.13
CA ASN A 316 10.12 5.22 -13.12
C ASN A 316 10.49 3.82 -13.61
N LYS A 317 11.78 3.57 -13.84
CA LYS A 317 12.25 2.24 -14.21
C LYS A 317 11.95 1.22 -13.12
N TYR A 318 12.30 1.50 -11.87
CA TYR A 318 12.02 0.63 -10.73
C TYR A 318 10.50 0.40 -10.55
N LEU A 319 9.70 1.46 -10.68
CA LEU A 319 8.25 1.43 -10.55
C LEU A 319 7.62 0.47 -11.56
N ILE A 320 8.02 0.56 -12.84
CA ILE A 320 7.43 -0.21 -13.95
C ILE A 320 7.97 -1.64 -13.98
N ASP A 321 9.28 -1.82 -13.82
CA ASP A 321 9.93 -3.11 -14.03
C ASP A 321 9.77 -4.04 -12.82
N PHE A 322 9.69 -3.47 -11.61
CA PHE A 322 9.66 -4.27 -10.39
C PHE A 322 8.45 -3.97 -9.49
N PHE A 323 8.27 -2.72 -9.04
CA PHE A 323 7.34 -2.43 -7.95
C PHE A 323 5.88 -2.69 -8.31
N VAL A 324 5.40 -2.21 -9.47
CA VAL A 324 4.01 -2.41 -9.91
C VAL A 324 3.69 -3.89 -10.17
N PRO A 325 4.51 -4.65 -10.90
CA PRO A 325 4.31 -6.10 -11.06
C PRO A 325 4.26 -6.84 -9.72
N TYR A 326 5.21 -6.57 -8.83
CA TYR A 326 5.25 -7.17 -7.49
C TYR A 326 4.03 -6.79 -6.66
N PHE A 327 3.65 -5.51 -6.66
CA PHE A 327 2.48 -5.01 -5.94
C PHE A 327 1.19 -5.68 -6.43
N ASN A 328 1.00 -5.77 -7.75
CA ASN A 328 -0.17 -6.42 -8.35
C ASN A 328 -0.23 -7.91 -7.99
N GLN A 329 0.87 -8.62 -8.08
CA GLN A 329 0.93 -10.03 -7.68
C GLN A 329 0.54 -10.23 -6.21
N ARG A 330 0.90 -9.29 -5.35
CA ARG A 330 0.72 -9.39 -3.90
C ARG A 330 -0.65 -8.92 -3.40
N PHE A 331 -1.22 -7.88 -4.01
CA PHE A 331 -2.36 -7.15 -3.45
C PHE A 331 -3.58 -7.10 -4.38
N ALA A 332 -3.40 -7.25 -5.68
CA ALA A 332 -4.50 -7.26 -6.64
C ALA A 332 -5.15 -8.64 -6.72
N LEU A 333 -6.39 -8.65 -7.18
CA LEU A 333 -7.04 -9.87 -7.62
C LEU A 333 -6.54 -10.24 -9.02
N ASP A 334 -6.44 -11.53 -9.32
CA ASP A 334 -6.06 -12.00 -10.65
C ASP A 334 -7.09 -11.53 -11.70
N TYR A 335 -6.75 -10.47 -12.44
CA TYR A 335 -7.65 -9.87 -13.43
C TYR A 335 -8.05 -10.83 -14.54
N LYS A 336 -7.26 -11.88 -14.82
CA LYS A 336 -7.58 -12.92 -15.83
C LYS A 336 -8.82 -13.73 -15.46
N LYS A 337 -9.23 -13.73 -14.19
CA LYS A 337 -10.46 -14.37 -13.70
C LYS A 337 -11.70 -13.50 -13.84
N PHE A 338 -11.54 -12.25 -14.24
CA PHE A 338 -12.64 -11.31 -14.45
C PHE A 338 -12.98 -11.18 -15.93
N LYS A 339 -14.25 -10.95 -16.23
CA LYS A 339 -14.63 -10.53 -17.59
C LYS A 339 -14.07 -9.12 -17.81
N SER A 340 -13.37 -8.95 -18.94
CA SER A 340 -12.80 -7.66 -19.33
C SER A 340 -13.78 -6.90 -20.24
N VAL A 341 -13.83 -5.58 -20.04
CA VAL A 341 -14.52 -4.64 -20.93
C VAL A 341 -13.54 -3.71 -21.65
N PHE A 342 -12.24 -3.98 -21.52
CA PHE A 342 -11.24 -3.28 -22.34
C PHE A 342 -11.50 -3.58 -23.83
N GLU A 343 -11.51 -2.53 -24.63
CA GLU A 343 -11.54 -2.65 -26.08
C GLU A 343 -10.13 -2.81 -26.65
N THR A 344 -10.04 -3.22 -27.91
CA THR A 344 -8.75 -3.45 -28.59
C THR A 344 -7.85 -2.22 -28.54
N SER A 345 -6.57 -2.42 -28.22
CA SER A 345 -5.56 -1.37 -28.22
C SER A 345 -5.50 -0.65 -29.57
N PRO A 346 -5.45 0.69 -29.59
CA PRO A 346 -5.24 1.45 -30.82
C PRO A 346 -3.85 1.17 -31.41
N SER A 347 -3.66 1.50 -32.69
CA SER A 347 -2.33 1.44 -33.28
C SER A 347 -1.34 2.36 -32.54
N LYS A 348 -0.06 2.00 -32.55
CA LYS A 348 0.99 2.84 -31.93
C LYS A 348 0.99 4.26 -32.45
N GLU A 349 0.74 4.44 -33.73
CA GLU A 349 0.64 5.75 -34.37
C GLU A 349 -0.55 6.53 -33.85
N LYS A 350 -1.74 5.91 -33.74
CA LYS A 350 -2.92 6.57 -33.16
C LYS A 350 -2.68 6.96 -31.72
N ILE A 351 -2.05 6.09 -30.90
CA ILE A 351 -1.69 6.43 -29.50
C ILE A 351 -0.75 7.63 -29.50
N ASN A 352 0.29 7.63 -30.34
CA ASN A 352 1.29 8.69 -30.41
C ASN A 352 0.69 10.08 -30.63
N TYR A 353 -0.26 10.20 -31.56
CA TYR A 353 -0.90 11.47 -31.86
C TYR A 353 -2.06 11.82 -30.93
N THR A 354 -2.77 10.84 -30.39
CA THR A 354 -3.83 11.08 -29.39
C THR A 354 -3.26 11.61 -28.07
N LEU A 355 -2.08 11.15 -27.68
CA LEU A 355 -1.39 11.62 -26.46
C LEU A 355 -0.44 12.79 -26.73
N ALA A 356 -0.67 13.56 -27.79
CA ALA A 356 0.11 14.74 -28.11
C ALA A 356 -0.24 15.93 -27.22
N ILE A 357 0.76 16.75 -26.91
CA ILE A 357 0.59 18.03 -26.22
C ILE A 357 0.38 19.13 -27.29
N LEU A 358 -0.76 19.76 -27.22
CA LEU A 358 -1.18 20.80 -28.18
C LEU A 358 -0.89 22.18 -27.57
N THR A 359 -0.18 23.04 -28.32
CA THR A 359 0.17 24.38 -27.86
C THR A 359 -0.11 25.42 -28.94
N PRO A 360 -1.12 26.31 -28.77
CA PRO A 360 -1.37 27.38 -29.69
C PRO A 360 -0.16 28.34 -29.76
N ARG A 361 0.23 28.73 -30.96
CA ARG A 361 1.32 29.68 -31.24
C ARG A 361 0.95 30.58 -32.40
N LYS A 362 1.78 31.59 -32.65
CA LYS A 362 1.71 32.44 -33.82
C LYS A 362 3.05 32.45 -34.53
N ILE A 363 3.02 32.44 -35.84
CA ILE A 363 4.20 32.57 -36.70
C ILE A 363 4.66 34.03 -36.65
N ASP A 364 5.95 34.26 -36.43
CA ASP A 364 6.51 35.59 -36.33
C ASP A 364 6.85 36.22 -37.74
N ASN A 365 7.41 37.42 -37.71
CA ASN A 365 7.75 38.12 -38.94
C ASN A 365 8.88 37.46 -39.75
N GLY A 366 9.67 36.59 -39.11
CA GLY A 366 10.76 35.84 -39.76
C GLY A 366 10.35 34.41 -40.16
N ASN A 367 9.04 34.11 -40.15
CA ASN A 367 8.53 32.76 -40.40
C ASN A 367 8.98 31.71 -39.37
N TYR A 368 9.19 32.13 -38.11
CA TYR A 368 9.54 31.25 -37.02
C TYR A 368 8.38 31.03 -36.03
N ILE A 369 8.38 29.87 -35.42
CA ILE A 369 7.46 29.50 -34.36
C ILE A 369 8.28 29.28 -33.06
N LYS A 370 8.05 30.09 -32.04
CA LYS A 370 8.73 29.96 -30.76
C LYS A 370 8.02 28.89 -29.92
N TYR A 371 8.77 27.82 -29.56
CA TYR A 371 8.29 26.75 -28.70
C TYR A 371 9.41 26.30 -27.75
N GLN A 372 9.14 26.22 -26.43
CA GLN A 372 10.10 25.84 -25.39
C GLN A 372 11.46 26.57 -25.48
N ASN A 373 11.42 27.91 -25.67
CA ASN A 373 12.58 28.79 -25.84
C ASN A 373 13.46 28.50 -27.07
N LYS A 374 12.98 27.69 -28.00
CA LYS A 374 13.63 27.46 -29.30
C LYS A 374 12.75 28.05 -30.43
N TYR A 375 13.39 28.32 -31.55
CA TYR A 375 12.74 28.84 -32.76
C TYR A 375 12.76 27.78 -33.83
N TYR A 376 11.62 27.49 -34.43
CA TYR A 376 11.41 26.46 -35.44
C TYR A 376 10.85 27.10 -36.70
N GLN A 377 11.31 26.64 -37.86
CA GLN A 377 10.70 27.01 -39.15
C GLN A 377 9.76 25.89 -39.61
N PRO A 378 8.59 26.24 -40.19
CA PRO A 378 7.66 25.24 -40.71
C PRO A 378 8.17 24.67 -42.03
N TYR A 379 8.20 23.36 -42.17
CA TYR A 379 8.52 22.62 -43.38
C TYR A 379 7.35 21.74 -43.80
N LEU A 380 7.12 21.60 -45.08
CA LEU A 380 6.16 20.68 -45.69
C LEU A 380 6.86 19.90 -46.79
N ASN A 381 6.93 18.56 -46.70
CA ASN A 381 7.63 17.71 -47.66
C ASN A 381 9.06 18.21 -47.95
N ASP A 382 9.84 18.43 -46.89
CA ASP A 382 11.22 18.92 -46.90
C ASP A 382 11.44 20.31 -47.53
N ALA A 383 10.38 21.03 -47.87
CA ALA A 383 10.43 22.40 -48.37
C ALA A 383 9.96 23.40 -47.32
N LEU A 384 10.68 24.56 -47.21
CA LEU A 384 10.28 25.64 -46.31
C LEU A 384 8.93 26.21 -46.75
N LYS A 385 7.95 26.13 -45.86
CA LYS A 385 6.63 26.74 -46.08
C LYS A 385 6.61 28.11 -45.42
N CYS A 386 6.30 29.16 -46.19
CA CYS A 386 6.16 30.51 -45.68
C CYS A 386 4.68 30.85 -45.41
N PHE A 387 4.46 31.49 -44.28
CA PHE A 387 3.14 31.95 -43.84
C PHE A 387 3.17 33.44 -43.57
N THR A 388 2.01 34.08 -43.64
CA THR A 388 1.87 35.49 -43.26
C THR A 388 2.21 35.68 -41.78
N PRO A 389 2.88 36.78 -41.40
CA PRO A 389 3.13 37.09 -40.00
C PRO A 389 1.86 37.08 -39.16
N LYS A 390 1.97 36.56 -37.90
CA LYS A 390 0.85 36.42 -36.94
C LYS A 390 -0.17 35.33 -37.29
N THR A 391 0.04 34.54 -38.34
CA THR A 391 -0.80 33.36 -38.61
C THR A 391 -0.82 32.48 -37.36
N GLU A 392 -2.02 32.11 -36.92
CA GLU A 392 -2.20 31.20 -35.82
C GLU A 392 -1.84 29.78 -36.23
N CYS A 393 -1.14 29.09 -35.38
CA CYS A 393 -0.74 27.70 -35.62
C CYS A 393 -0.84 26.88 -34.33
N LEU A 394 -1.02 25.58 -34.48
CA LEU A 394 -1.03 24.63 -33.39
C LEU A 394 0.25 23.83 -33.45
N VAL A 395 1.12 23.98 -32.43
CA VAL A 395 2.29 23.13 -32.25
C VAL A 395 1.82 21.85 -31.58
N ILE A 396 2.09 20.72 -32.21
CA ILE A 396 1.73 19.38 -31.79
C ILE A 396 3.00 18.65 -31.40
N LYS A 397 3.23 18.48 -30.10
CA LYS A 397 4.31 17.62 -29.60
C LYS A 397 3.75 16.22 -29.40
N ALA A 398 4.04 15.32 -30.35
CA ALA A 398 3.63 13.92 -30.27
C ALA A 398 4.26 13.21 -29.05
N PHE A 399 3.68 12.11 -28.62
CA PHE A 399 4.12 11.40 -27.41
C PHE A 399 5.55 10.85 -27.53
N ASN A 400 5.96 10.45 -28.73
CA ASN A 400 7.35 10.02 -29.02
C ASN A 400 8.37 11.18 -29.07
N GLY A 401 7.90 12.44 -28.94
CA GLY A 401 8.73 13.64 -28.96
C GLY A 401 8.81 14.35 -30.30
N ASP A 402 8.23 13.80 -31.38
CA ASP A 402 8.15 14.47 -32.69
C ASP A 402 7.37 15.79 -32.58
N LEU A 403 7.85 16.79 -33.29
CA LEU A 403 7.26 18.14 -33.28
C LEU A 403 6.64 18.43 -34.65
N LEU A 404 5.34 18.62 -34.66
CA LEU A 404 4.56 18.95 -35.85
C LEU A 404 3.87 20.30 -35.68
N VAL A 405 3.49 20.91 -36.76
CA VAL A 405 2.72 22.15 -36.76
C VAL A 405 1.51 22.00 -37.69
N SER A 406 0.33 22.33 -37.16
CA SER A 406 -0.89 22.48 -37.96
C SER A 406 -1.18 23.96 -38.10
N VAL A 407 -1.45 24.37 -39.33
CA VAL A 407 -1.88 25.73 -39.69
C VAL A 407 -3.19 25.59 -40.44
N ASP A 408 -4.25 26.22 -39.91
CA ASP A 408 -5.52 26.30 -40.63
C ASP A 408 -5.34 27.35 -41.74
N GLU A 409 -5.49 26.94 -43.01
CA GLU A 409 -5.50 27.81 -44.18
C GLU A 409 -6.91 28.31 -44.49
#